data_32b46a6132e9c912dbe750d805cc3a3e
#
_entry.id   32b46a6132e9c912dbe750d805cc3a3e
#
_cell.length_a   1.000
_cell.length_b   1.000
_cell.length_c   1.000
_cell.angle_alpha   90.00
_cell.angle_beta   90.00
_cell.angle_gamma   90.00
#
_symmetry.space_group_name_H-M   'P 1'
#
loop_
_entity.id
_entity.type
_entity.pdbx_description
1 polymer ?
#
loop_
_entity_poly.entity_id
_entity_poly.type
_entity_poly.pdbx_seq_one_letter_code
_entity_poly.pdbx_strand_id
1 'polypeptide(L)'
;MGVTIHFHGALDDPARLDAALAMLREECERRGWPYRSLDFEACGPHEMYTFHQVPGPLLDWTDVITETGMTELDTRWRGLSIEPHPDCESLLMMFDEHDARLMLLTTVGDTNSVSYCMSVKTQFAPPEIHVAICEVLHRLQDEFGHEKLIVYDESGYFQTQDMAALLKMRDDIEAAMDDLETITRVVQLGAIGDEVEPPDEDALYERRN
;
A
#
# COMPACT_ATOMS: atom_id res chain seq x y z
N MET A 1 -6.10 -7.55 -5.13
CA MET A 1 -5.40 -8.46 -4.20
C MET A 1 -3.91 -8.34 -4.46
N GLY A 2 -3.09 -8.44 -3.46
CA GLY A 2 -1.63 -8.33 -3.58
C GLY A 2 -0.95 -8.80 -2.31
N VAL A 3 0.37 -8.99 -2.32
CA VAL A 3 1.14 -9.17 -1.09
C VAL A 3 1.56 -7.79 -0.61
N THR A 4 0.88 -7.30 0.43
CA THR A 4 1.05 -5.95 0.96
C THR A 4 1.42 -6.01 2.44
N ILE A 5 2.35 -5.17 2.84
CA ILE A 5 2.66 -4.92 4.25
C ILE A 5 2.07 -3.57 4.61
N HIS A 6 1.21 -3.54 5.61
CA HIS A 6 0.60 -2.33 6.17
C HIS A 6 1.27 -2.00 7.49
N PHE A 7 1.48 -0.73 7.76
CA PHE A 7 2.05 -0.30 9.02
C PHE A 7 1.56 1.10 9.41
N HIS A 8 1.38 1.32 10.69
CA HIS A 8 0.89 2.58 11.23
C HIS A 8 1.37 2.80 12.67
N GLY A 9 1.14 3.98 13.20
CA GLY A 9 1.47 4.32 14.56
C GLY A 9 2.57 5.36 14.66
N ALA A 10 3.40 5.28 15.68
CA ALA A 10 4.43 6.27 15.99
C ALA A 10 5.68 5.60 16.59
N LEU A 11 6.75 6.36 16.69
CA LEU A 11 7.86 5.98 17.58
C LEU A 11 7.42 6.15 19.03
N ASP A 12 7.96 5.34 19.95
CA ASP A 12 7.64 5.42 21.39
C ASP A 12 8.08 6.75 22.00
N ASP A 13 9.23 7.26 21.54
CA ASP A 13 9.81 8.53 21.94
C ASP A 13 10.12 9.41 20.71
N PRO A 14 9.39 10.52 20.50
CA PRO A 14 9.64 11.42 19.39
C PRO A 14 11.07 12.01 19.35
N ALA A 15 11.72 12.16 20.48
CA ALA A 15 13.11 12.67 20.53
C ALA A 15 14.12 11.71 19.84
N ARG A 16 13.73 10.47 19.57
CA ARG A 16 14.54 9.47 18.87
C ARG A 16 14.34 9.46 17.36
N LEU A 17 13.55 10.37 16.78
CA LEU A 17 13.28 10.41 15.34
C LEU A 17 14.57 10.47 14.50
N ASP A 18 15.55 11.29 14.89
CA ASP A 18 16.82 11.38 14.17
C ASP A 18 17.59 10.04 14.18
N ALA A 19 17.54 9.32 15.31
CA ALA A 19 18.19 8.02 15.45
C ALA A 19 17.46 6.96 14.58
N ALA A 20 16.12 6.96 14.54
CA ALA A 20 15.34 6.07 13.69
C ALA A 20 15.62 6.33 12.21
N LEU A 21 15.67 7.60 11.78
CA LEU A 21 16.02 7.95 10.40
C LEU A 21 17.47 7.58 10.05
N ALA A 22 18.39 7.67 11.00
CA ALA A 22 19.78 7.22 10.80
C ALA A 22 19.86 5.71 10.63
N MET A 23 19.14 4.94 11.46
CA MET A 23 19.03 3.49 11.33
C MET A 23 18.45 3.08 9.97
N LEU A 24 17.39 3.74 9.50
CA LEU A 24 16.80 3.45 8.18
C LEU A 24 17.78 3.71 7.04
N ARG A 25 18.59 4.79 7.12
CA ARG A 25 19.63 5.07 6.11
C ARG A 25 20.72 3.99 6.14
N GLU A 26 21.17 3.57 7.33
CA GLU A 26 22.13 2.47 7.48
C GLU A 26 21.61 1.18 6.84
N GLU A 27 20.32 0.83 7.04
CA GLU A 27 19.69 -0.33 6.41
C GLU A 27 19.65 -0.20 4.88
N CYS A 28 19.35 0.98 4.36
CA CYS A 28 19.39 1.22 2.91
C CYS A 28 20.80 1.04 2.35
N GLU A 29 21.82 1.63 2.99
CA GLU A 29 23.21 1.50 2.58
C GLU A 29 23.70 0.05 2.64
N ARG A 30 23.38 -0.67 3.71
CA ARG A 30 23.75 -2.08 3.89
C ARG A 30 23.13 -2.99 2.81
N ARG A 31 21.93 -2.68 2.36
CA ARG A 31 21.18 -3.45 1.35
C ARG A 31 21.39 -2.95 -0.08
N GLY A 32 22.04 -1.80 -0.25
CA GLY A 32 22.20 -1.15 -1.55
C GLY A 32 20.88 -0.60 -2.11
N TRP A 33 19.93 -0.26 -1.24
CA TRP A 33 18.65 0.33 -1.63
C TRP A 33 18.78 1.82 -1.87
N PRO A 34 18.42 2.33 -3.06
CA PRO A 34 18.31 3.76 -3.28
C PRO A 34 17.31 4.38 -2.32
N TYR A 35 17.60 5.57 -1.82
CA TYR A 35 16.66 6.32 -1.01
C TYR A 35 16.78 7.83 -1.20
N ARG A 36 15.71 8.53 -0.90
CA ARG A 36 15.65 10.00 -0.90
C ARG A 36 15.13 10.48 0.46
N SER A 37 15.84 11.45 1.06
CA SER A 37 15.36 12.13 2.26
C SER A 37 14.17 13.03 1.90
N LEU A 38 13.16 12.99 2.76
CA LEU A 38 11.97 13.82 2.72
C LEU A 38 12.02 14.78 3.90
N ASP A 39 11.79 16.06 3.64
CA ASP A 39 11.78 17.11 4.65
C ASP A 39 10.98 18.30 4.10
N PHE A 40 9.78 18.51 4.62
CA PHE A 40 8.90 19.59 4.20
C PHE A 40 7.94 20.02 5.30
N GLU A 41 7.50 21.27 5.21
CA GLU A 41 6.48 21.84 6.09
C GLU A 41 5.10 21.51 5.53
N ALA A 42 4.19 21.07 6.40
CA ALA A 42 2.79 20.85 6.12
C ALA A 42 1.96 21.85 6.92
N CYS A 43 1.38 22.82 6.23
CA CYS A 43 0.61 23.91 6.84
C CYS A 43 -0.75 24.05 6.17
N GLY A 44 -1.75 24.43 6.94
CA GLY A 44 -3.11 24.71 6.48
C GLY A 44 -4.06 23.53 6.56
N PRO A 45 -5.26 23.68 5.95
CA PRO A 45 -6.31 22.68 6.03
C PRO A 45 -6.00 21.47 5.16
N HIS A 46 -6.15 20.27 5.75
CA HIS A 46 -6.01 18.99 5.07
C HIS A 46 -7.20 18.11 5.40
N GLU A 47 -7.64 17.32 4.43
CA GLU A 47 -8.62 16.27 4.68
C GLU A 47 -7.94 15.09 5.35
N MET A 48 -8.48 14.65 6.48
CA MET A 48 -7.92 13.57 7.26
C MET A 48 -8.75 12.29 7.07
N TYR A 49 -8.07 11.20 6.72
CA TYR A 49 -8.66 9.87 6.65
C TYR A 49 -8.06 9.00 7.75
N THR A 50 -8.91 8.46 8.59
CA THR A 50 -8.53 7.45 9.57
C THR A 50 -9.06 6.10 9.10
N PHE A 51 -8.15 5.16 8.90
CA PHE A 51 -8.46 3.79 8.55
C PHE A 51 -8.38 2.92 9.80
N HIS A 52 -9.40 2.10 10.02
CA HIS A 52 -9.34 1.03 10.99
C HIS A 52 -9.43 -0.29 10.26
N GLN A 53 -8.52 -1.19 10.59
CA GLN A 53 -8.59 -2.57 10.13
C GLN A 53 -9.63 -3.32 10.96
N VAL A 54 -10.60 -3.91 10.31
CA VAL A 54 -11.61 -4.77 10.95
C VAL A 54 -11.56 -6.15 10.33
N PRO A 55 -11.84 -7.23 11.10
CA PRO A 55 -11.94 -8.57 10.56
C PRO A 55 -12.99 -8.63 9.44
N GLY A 56 -12.58 -9.08 8.26
CA GLY A 56 -13.45 -9.21 7.08
C GLY A 56 -13.77 -10.68 6.75
N PRO A 57 -14.86 -10.92 6.00
CA PRO A 57 -15.32 -12.28 5.70
C PRO A 57 -14.46 -13.05 4.69
N LEU A 58 -13.63 -12.36 3.91
CA LEU A 58 -12.81 -12.95 2.84
C LEU A 58 -11.30 -12.75 3.07
N LEU A 59 -10.95 -11.72 3.81
CA LEU A 59 -9.61 -11.44 4.30
C LEU A 59 -9.78 -11.19 5.79
N ASP A 60 -8.86 -11.65 6.61
CA ASP A 60 -8.96 -11.47 8.07
C ASP A 60 -9.05 -9.99 8.49
N TRP A 61 -8.80 -9.07 7.54
CA TRP A 61 -8.81 -7.63 7.77
C TRP A 61 -9.40 -6.88 6.57
N THR A 62 -10.22 -5.88 6.86
CA THR A 62 -10.77 -4.93 5.89
C THR A 62 -10.49 -3.51 6.38
N ASP A 63 -9.90 -2.69 5.53
CA ASP A 63 -9.73 -1.28 5.83
C ASP A 63 -11.09 -0.56 5.74
N VAL A 64 -11.52 0.01 6.84
CA VAL A 64 -12.73 0.82 6.91
C VAL A 64 -12.34 2.25 7.20
N ILE A 65 -12.75 3.16 6.32
CA ILE A 65 -12.66 4.58 6.58
C ILE A 65 -13.68 4.90 7.68
N THR A 66 -13.20 5.26 8.87
CA THR A 66 -14.07 5.52 10.01
C THR A 66 -14.31 6.98 10.25
N GLU A 67 -13.40 7.86 9.83
CA GLU A 67 -13.53 9.28 9.99
C GLU A 67 -12.97 10.02 8.78
N THR A 68 -13.74 10.97 8.26
CA THR A 68 -13.26 12.00 7.34
C THR A 68 -13.52 13.35 7.99
N GLY A 69 -12.52 14.21 8.00
CA GLY A 69 -12.65 15.54 8.57
C GLY A 69 -11.54 16.46 8.08
N MET A 70 -11.77 17.76 8.24
CA MET A 70 -10.71 18.74 7.99
C MET A 70 -9.88 18.92 9.26
N THR A 71 -8.56 18.88 9.10
CA THR A 71 -7.62 19.21 10.17
C THR A 71 -6.70 20.33 9.72
N GLU A 72 -6.36 21.22 10.63
CA GLU A 72 -5.33 22.23 10.40
C GLU A 72 -3.99 21.61 10.78
N LEU A 73 -3.07 21.57 9.82
CA LEU A 73 -1.70 21.16 10.05
C LEU A 73 -0.81 22.40 10.20
N ASP A 74 0.11 22.31 11.15
CA ASP A 74 1.23 23.24 11.36
C ASP A 74 2.39 22.41 11.91
N THR A 75 2.97 21.60 11.03
CA THR A 75 3.99 20.64 11.42
C THR A 75 5.02 20.45 10.30
N ARG A 76 6.16 19.88 10.66
CA ARG A 76 7.20 19.47 9.72
C ARG A 76 7.24 17.96 9.63
N TRP A 77 7.33 17.46 8.42
CA TRP A 77 7.40 16.04 8.12
C TRP A 77 8.80 15.68 7.67
N ARG A 78 9.32 14.63 8.25
CA ARG A 78 10.68 14.16 7.98
C ARG A 78 10.66 12.66 7.75
N GLY A 79 11.43 12.21 6.76
CA GLY A 79 11.41 10.79 6.45
C GLY A 79 12.33 10.39 5.31
N LEU A 80 12.06 9.19 4.81
CA LEU A 80 12.73 8.59 3.66
C LEU A 80 11.70 7.99 2.72
N SER A 81 11.92 8.19 1.40
CA SER A 81 11.34 7.36 0.35
C SER A 81 12.41 6.38 -0.07
N ILE A 82 12.18 5.11 0.16
CA ILE A 82 13.14 4.01 -0.06
C ILE A 82 12.67 3.17 -1.23
N GLU A 83 13.57 2.79 -2.12
CA GLU A 83 13.28 1.96 -3.29
C GLU A 83 13.94 0.57 -3.13
N PRO A 84 13.27 -0.41 -2.48
CA PRO A 84 13.87 -1.71 -2.21
C PRO A 84 14.14 -2.52 -3.48
N HIS A 85 13.28 -2.36 -4.52
CA HIS A 85 13.40 -3.05 -5.80
C HIS A 85 12.58 -2.32 -6.87
N PRO A 86 12.98 -2.34 -8.16
CA PRO A 86 12.21 -1.70 -9.24
C PRO A 86 10.77 -2.22 -9.40
N ASP A 87 10.53 -3.49 -9.08
CA ASP A 87 9.22 -4.14 -9.14
C ASP A 87 8.48 -4.13 -7.78
N CYS A 88 8.91 -3.28 -6.85
CA CYS A 88 8.29 -3.08 -5.55
C CYS A 88 7.79 -1.63 -5.45
N GLU A 89 6.71 -1.41 -4.73
CA GLU A 89 6.37 -0.04 -4.34
C GLU A 89 7.46 0.56 -3.45
N SER A 90 7.61 1.89 -3.48
CA SER A 90 8.52 2.57 -2.58
C SER A 90 8.06 2.38 -1.13
N LEU A 91 8.97 1.99 -0.25
CA LEU A 91 8.74 1.98 1.19
C LEU A 91 8.85 3.42 1.69
N LEU A 92 7.71 4.02 1.96
CA LEU A 92 7.63 5.40 2.42
C LEU A 92 7.59 5.44 3.96
N MET A 93 8.64 5.98 4.56
CA MET A 93 8.80 6.15 6.00
C MET A 93 8.80 7.64 6.32
N MET A 94 7.62 8.20 6.57
CA MET A 94 7.44 9.62 6.79
C MET A 94 6.79 9.87 8.15
N PHE A 95 7.38 10.74 8.95
CA PHE A 95 7.00 11.00 10.32
C PHE A 95 6.71 12.48 10.54
N ASP A 96 5.70 12.78 11.32
CA ASP A 96 5.52 14.08 11.95
C ASP A 96 6.67 14.37 12.91
N GLU A 97 7.30 15.55 12.83
CA GLU A 97 8.43 15.88 13.69
C GLU A 97 8.04 16.06 15.16
N HIS A 98 6.76 16.41 15.43
CA HIS A 98 6.29 16.71 16.78
C HIS A 98 6.03 15.45 17.62
N ASP A 99 5.32 14.47 17.05
CA ASP A 99 4.91 13.27 17.79
C ASP A 99 5.48 11.96 17.21
N ALA A 100 6.31 12.07 16.16
CA ALA A 100 6.92 10.96 15.42
C ALA A 100 5.91 9.93 14.92
N ARG A 101 4.68 10.36 14.62
CA ARG A 101 3.65 9.54 14.02
C ARG A 101 3.92 9.36 12.53
N LEU A 102 3.73 8.14 12.04
CA LEU A 102 3.75 7.83 10.62
C LEU A 102 2.58 8.50 9.91
N MET A 103 2.85 9.16 8.80
CA MET A 103 1.87 9.90 8.03
C MET A 103 2.16 9.77 6.53
N LEU A 104 1.10 9.70 5.74
CA LEU A 104 1.13 9.73 4.28
C LEU A 104 0.35 10.95 3.79
N LEU A 105 1.02 11.82 3.03
CA LEU A 105 0.35 12.88 2.28
C LEU A 105 0.02 12.37 0.88
N THR A 106 -1.25 12.45 0.53
CA THR A 106 -1.73 12.19 -0.81
C THR A 106 -2.45 13.39 -1.34
N THR A 107 -2.39 13.62 -2.64
CA THR A 107 -3.17 14.64 -3.32
C THR A 107 -4.17 13.95 -4.23
N VAL A 108 -5.45 14.17 -3.98
CA VAL A 108 -6.54 13.64 -4.79
C VAL A 108 -7.28 14.83 -5.42
N GLY A 109 -7.09 15.05 -6.72
CA GLY A 109 -7.57 16.27 -7.37
C GLY A 109 -6.87 17.51 -6.81
N ASP A 110 -7.65 18.46 -6.30
CA ASP A 110 -7.15 19.70 -5.69
C ASP A 110 -7.09 19.62 -4.15
N THR A 111 -7.37 18.46 -3.56
CA THR A 111 -7.42 18.28 -2.11
C THR A 111 -6.19 17.52 -1.61
N ASN A 112 -5.52 18.08 -0.63
CA ASN A 112 -4.47 17.41 0.11
C ASN A 112 -5.09 16.55 1.21
N SER A 113 -4.75 15.29 1.24
CA SER A 113 -5.29 14.32 2.21
C SER A 113 -4.15 13.71 3.01
N VAL A 114 -4.42 13.45 4.29
CA VAL A 114 -3.48 12.81 5.22
C VAL A 114 -4.05 11.47 5.64
N SER A 115 -3.23 10.44 5.52
CA SER A 115 -3.51 9.10 6.05
C SER A 115 -2.45 8.73 7.07
N TYR A 116 -2.88 8.03 8.12
CA TYR A 116 -1.99 7.48 9.15
C TYR A 116 -1.67 6.00 8.93
N CYS A 117 -2.14 5.43 7.84
CA CYS A 117 -1.82 4.05 7.45
C CYS A 117 -0.89 4.07 6.24
N MET A 118 0.24 3.43 6.38
CA MET A 118 1.24 3.25 5.33
C MET A 118 1.12 1.83 4.78
N SER A 119 1.48 1.66 3.52
CA SER A 119 1.56 0.34 2.93
C SER A 119 2.71 0.25 1.93
N VAL A 120 3.18 -0.96 1.68
CA VAL A 120 4.12 -1.27 0.61
C VAL A 120 3.73 -2.59 -0.04
N LYS A 121 3.49 -2.56 -1.34
CA LYS A 121 3.14 -3.74 -2.11
C LYS A 121 4.41 -4.39 -2.69
N THR A 122 4.59 -5.67 -2.43
CA THR A 122 5.82 -6.42 -2.74
C THR A 122 5.59 -7.58 -3.72
N GLN A 123 4.38 -7.79 -4.18
CA GLN A 123 3.97 -8.99 -4.95
C GLN A 123 4.76 -9.24 -6.23
N PHE A 124 5.26 -8.20 -6.90
CA PHE A 124 5.99 -8.35 -8.16
C PHE A 124 7.51 -8.44 -7.98
N ALA A 125 8.02 -8.06 -6.81
CA ALA A 125 9.44 -8.19 -6.48
C ALA A 125 9.80 -9.61 -6.05
N PRO A 126 11.08 -10.02 -6.08
CA PRO A 126 11.51 -11.29 -5.49
C PRO A 126 11.06 -11.44 -4.02
N PRO A 127 10.72 -12.65 -3.53
CA PRO A 127 10.27 -12.85 -2.15
C PRO A 127 11.25 -12.34 -1.09
N GLU A 128 12.54 -12.35 -1.39
CA GLU A 128 13.59 -11.85 -0.51
C GLU A 128 13.47 -10.35 -0.23
N ILE A 129 12.84 -9.60 -1.12
CA ILE A 129 12.58 -8.16 -0.92
C ILE A 129 11.50 -7.98 0.15
N HIS A 130 10.43 -8.78 0.10
CA HIS A 130 9.41 -8.78 1.16
C HIS A 130 10.02 -9.10 2.53
N VAL A 131 10.83 -10.17 2.59
CA VAL A 131 11.55 -10.56 3.81
C VAL A 131 12.43 -9.43 4.31
N ALA A 132 13.19 -8.81 3.42
CA ALA A 132 14.11 -7.73 3.77
C ALA A 132 13.38 -6.47 4.29
N ILE A 133 12.19 -6.15 3.74
CA ILE A 133 11.34 -5.06 4.26
C ILE A 133 10.81 -5.43 5.65
N CYS A 134 10.34 -6.66 5.86
CA CYS A 134 9.91 -7.14 7.18
C CYS A 134 11.04 -7.02 8.22
N GLU A 135 12.28 -7.37 7.88
CA GLU A 135 13.43 -7.22 8.77
C GLU A 135 13.70 -5.77 9.16
N VAL A 136 13.59 -4.83 8.21
CA VAL A 136 13.73 -3.38 8.50
C VAL A 136 12.62 -2.89 9.43
N LEU A 137 11.37 -3.31 9.18
CA LEU A 137 10.23 -2.94 10.01
C LEU A 137 10.32 -3.58 11.41
N HIS A 138 10.80 -4.82 11.54
CA HIS A 138 11.09 -5.44 12.84
C HIS A 138 12.13 -4.64 13.61
N ARG A 139 13.25 -4.30 12.95
CA ARG A 139 14.28 -3.49 13.60
C ARG A 139 13.73 -2.13 14.05
N LEU A 140 12.93 -1.47 13.21
CA LEU A 140 12.30 -0.19 13.56
C LEU A 140 11.36 -0.35 14.76
N GLN A 141 10.53 -1.39 14.77
CA GLN A 141 9.60 -1.69 15.86
C GLN A 141 10.37 -1.99 17.16
N ASP A 142 11.35 -2.87 17.13
CA ASP A 142 12.09 -3.31 18.31
C ASP A 142 12.90 -2.18 18.95
N GLU A 143 13.53 -1.33 18.12
CA GLU A 143 14.42 -0.28 18.64
C GLU A 143 13.68 1.03 18.97
N PHE A 144 12.56 1.35 18.29
CA PHE A 144 11.97 2.69 18.33
C PHE A 144 10.45 2.74 18.50
N GLY A 145 9.72 1.68 18.21
CA GLY A 145 8.26 1.70 18.16
C GLY A 145 7.60 0.49 18.81
N HIS A 146 8.21 -0.09 19.84
CA HIS A 146 7.78 -1.35 20.44
C HIS A 146 6.31 -1.34 20.90
N GLU A 147 5.83 -0.23 21.45
CA GLU A 147 4.47 -0.11 21.97
C GLU A 147 3.48 0.51 20.99
N LYS A 148 3.97 1.31 20.03
CA LYS A 148 3.11 2.17 19.21
C LYS A 148 3.15 1.86 17.72
N LEU A 149 4.22 1.25 17.21
CA LEU A 149 4.30 0.88 15.79
C LEU A 149 3.65 -0.49 15.59
N ILE A 150 2.61 -0.52 14.77
CA ILE A 150 1.87 -1.73 14.43
C ILE A 150 2.17 -2.07 12.97
N VAL A 151 2.52 -3.32 12.72
CA VAL A 151 2.76 -3.86 11.39
C VAL A 151 1.83 -5.04 11.16
N TYR A 152 1.13 -5.01 10.04
CA TYR A 152 0.29 -6.10 9.56
C TYR A 152 0.75 -6.49 8.15
N ASP A 153 1.06 -7.76 7.98
CA ASP A 153 1.48 -8.34 6.70
C ASP A 153 0.41 -9.33 6.23
N GLU A 154 -0.14 -9.10 5.03
CA GLU A 154 -1.17 -9.96 4.44
C GLU A 154 -0.71 -11.41 4.28
N SER A 155 0.59 -11.65 4.06
CA SER A 155 1.16 -13.01 3.98
C SER A 155 1.33 -13.67 5.33
N GLY A 156 1.30 -12.90 6.43
CA GLY A 156 1.62 -13.35 7.78
C GLY A 156 3.11 -13.61 8.02
N TYR A 157 3.99 -13.35 7.04
CA TYR A 157 5.42 -13.58 7.19
C TYR A 157 6.02 -12.72 8.30
N PHE A 158 5.62 -11.46 8.41
CA PHE A 158 6.10 -10.55 9.46
C PHE A 158 5.91 -11.14 10.86
N GLN A 159 4.76 -11.78 11.12
CA GLN A 159 4.44 -12.37 12.43
C GLN A 159 5.04 -13.75 12.66
N THR A 160 5.14 -14.55 11.60
CA THR A 160 5.44 -16.00 11.72
C THR A 160 6.82 -16.39 11.22
N GLN A 161 7.42 -15.57 10.34
CA GLN A 161 8.63 -15.88 9.57
C GLN A 161 8.47 -17.16 8.72
N ASP A 162 7.24 -17.53 8.36
CA ASP A 162 6.95 -18.69 7.53
C ASP A 162 7.08 -18.35 6.04
N MET A 163 8.22 -18.70 5.47
CA MET A 163 8.50 -18.52 4.04
C MET A 163 7.53 -19.34 3.16
N ALA A 164 7.05 -20.48 3.62
CA ALA A 164 6.14 -21.31 2.82
C ALA A 164 4.77 -20.63 2.69
N ALA A 165 4.28 -19.97 3.75
CA ALA A 165 3.05 -19.18 3.71
C ALA A 165 3.17 -17.99 2.75
N LEU A 166 4.29 -17.25 2.79
CA LEU A 166 4.57 -16.15 1.86
C LEU A 166 4.57 -16.62 0.40
N LEU A 167 5.30 -17.68 0.09
CA LEU A 167 5.39 -18.22 -1.27
C LEU A 167 4.03 -18.72 -1.76
N LYS A 168 3.30 -19.46 -0.91
CA LYS A 168 1.96 -19.93 -1.25
C LYS A 168 1.01 -18.77 -1.59
N MET A 169 1.00 -17.70 -0.80
CA MET A 169 0.15 -16.54 -1.08
C MET A 169 0.51 -15.88 -2.41
N ARG A 170 1.79 -15.79 -2.75
CA ARG A 170 2.25 -15.24 -4.03
C ARG A 170 1.76 -16.09 -5.20
N ASP A 171 1.91 -17.42 -5.10
CA ASP A 171 1.45 -18.36 -6.12
C ASP A 171 -0.08 -18.28 -6.31
N ASP A 172 -0.85 -18.19 -5.20
CA ASP A 172 -2.30 -18.05 -5.23
C ASP A 172 -2.75 -16.74 -5.95
N ILE A 173 -2.00 -15.63 -5.73
CA ILE A 173 -2.27 -14.34 -6.38
C ILE A 173 -1.92 -14.40 -7.87
N GLU A 174 -0.78 -14.96 -8.23
CA GLU A 174 -0.35 -15.12 -9.63
C GLU A 174 -1.39 -15.94 -10.42
N ALA A 175 -1.82 -17.06 -9.87
CA ALA A 175 -2.87 -17.88 -10.46
C ALA A 175 -4.19 -17.11 -10.64
N ALA A 176 -4.60 -16.31 -9.65
CA ALA A 176 -5.81 -15.49 -9.74
C ALA A 176 -5.69 -14.37 -10.79
N MET A 177 -4.50 -13.81 -10.99
CA MET A 177 -4.25 -12.80 -12.03
C MET A 177 -4.31 -13.42 -13.43
N ASP A 178 -3.75 -14.59 -13.64
CA ASP A 178 -3.81 -15.34 -14.90
C ASP A 178 -5.25 -15.68 -15.27
N ASP A 179 -6.07 -16.10 -14.30
CA ASP A 179 -7.49 -16.36 -14.47
C ASP A 179 -8.25 -15.10 -14.92
N LEU A 180 -7.97 -13.94 -14.27
CA LEU A 180 -8.59 -12.66 -14.63
C LEU A 180 -8.19 -12.19 -16.02
N GLU A 181 -6.93 -12.35 -16.42
CA GLU A 181 -6.48 -12.03 -17.78
C GLU A 181 -7.19 -12.90 -18.82
N THR A 182 -7.33 -14.20 -18.52
CA THR A 182 -8.05 -15.16 -19.38
C THR A 182 -9.51 -14.76 -19.54
N ILE A 183 -10.22 -14.42 -18.45
CA ILE A 183 -11.61 -13.96 -18.47
C ILE A 183 -11.73 -12.67 -19.28
N THR A 184 -10.86 -11.69 -19.04
CA THR A 184 -10.86 -10.40 -19.75
C THR A 184 -10.67 -10.62 -21.26
N ARG A 185 -9.77 -11.51 -21.65
CA ARG A 185 -9.52 -11.84 -23.06
C ARG A 185 -10.73 -12.51 -23.71
N VAL A 186 -11.41 -13.41 -23.00
CA VAL A 186 -12.65 -14.07 -23.50
C VAL A 186 -13.77 -13.06 -23.68
N VAL A 187 -13.95 -12.14 -22.71
CA VAL A 187 -14.97 -11.08 -22.80
C VAL A 187 -14.68 -10.14 -23.97
N GLN A 188 -13.42 -9.73 -24.17
CA GLN A 188 -13.06 -8.90 -25.32
C GLN A 188 -13.28 -9.60 -26.65
N LEU A 189 -12.96 -10.88 -26.76
CA LEU A 189 -13.20 -11.67 -27.97
C LEU A 189 -14.71 -11.89 -28.23
N GLY A 190 -15.50 -12.09 -27.17
CA GLY A 190 -16.96 -12.17 -27.25
C GLY A 190 -17.60 -10.86 -27.69
N ALA A 191 -17.11 -9.73 -27.18
CA ALA A 191 -17.61 -8.41 -27.57
C ALA A 191 -17.28 -8.02 -29.04
N ILE A 192 -16.21 -8.59 -29.61
CA ILE A 192 -15.88 -8.41 -31.04
C ILE A 192 -16.76 -9.32 -31.93
N GLY A 193 -17.31 -10.40 -31.37
CA GLY A 193 -18.20 -11.36 -32.09
C GLY A 193 -19.67 -10.94 -32.23
N ASP A 194 -20.09 -9.95 -31.43
CA ASP A 194 -21.47 -9.44 -31.38
C ASP A 194 -21.66 -8.09 -32.11
N GLU A 195 -20.93 -7.80 -33.17
CA GLU A 195 -21.47 -6.92 -34.22
C GLU A 195 -22.58 -7.71 -34.93
N VAL A 196 -23.72 -7.89 -34.28
CA VAL A 196 -24.99 -8.24 -34.94
C VAL A 196 -25.33 -7.04 -35.79
N GLU A 197 -25.22 -7.20 -37.12
CA GLU A 197 -25.79 -6.24 -38.06
C GLU A 197 -27.23 -5.95 -37.59
N PRO A 198 -27.62 -4.66 -37.44
CA PRO A 198 -29.00 -4.35 -37.10
C PRO A 198 -29.90 -4.99 -38.17
N PRO A 199 -31.03 -5.61 -37.78
CA PRO A 199 -31.92 -6.22 -38.72
C PRO A 199 -32.36 -5.17 -39.75
N ASP A 200 -32.26 -5.54 -41.02
CA ASP A 200 -32.65 -4.72 -42.15
C ASP A 200 -34.11 -4.24 -41.96
N GLU A 201 -34.26 -2.96 -41.64
CA GLU A 201 -35.56 -2.35 -41.32
C GLU A 201 -36.53 -2.48 -42.54
N ASP A 202 -36.02 -2.63 -43.75
CA ASP A 202 -36.83 -2.81 -44.95
C ASP A 202 -37.50 -4.20 -45.03
N ALA A 203 -36.94 -5.22 -44.37
CA ALA A 203 -37.54 -6.57 -44.35
C ALA A 203 -38.78 -6.68 -43.45
N LEU A 204 -39.03 -5.70 -42.57
CA LEU A 204 -40.20 -5.67 -41.67
C LEU A 204 -41.45 -5.06 -42.35
N TYR A 205 -41.31 -4.31 -43.45
CA TYR A 205 -42.44 -3.66 -44.16
C TYR A 205 -43.10 -4.54 -45.18
N GLU A 206 -42.43 -5.57 -45.72
CA GLU A 206 -43.01 -6.45 -46.76
C GLU A 206 -43.93 -7.55 -46.22
N ARG A 207 -44.09 -7.74 -44.94
CA ARG A 207 -44.99 -8.76 -44.34
C ARG A 207 -46.35 -8.25 -43.90
N ARG A 208 -46.73 -7.03 -44.28
CA ARG A 208 -48.04 -6.44 -43.92
C ARG A 208 -48.91 -5.99 -45.11
N ASN A 209 -48.76 -6.59 -46.29
CA ASN A 209 -49.70 -6.41 -47.36
C ASN A 209 -50.23 -7.78 -47.87
#